data_f115a8a4bf417945efd7449d8241be24
#
_entry.id   f115a8a4bf417945efd7449d8241be24
#
_cell.length_a   1.000
_cell.length_b   1.000
_cell.length_c   1.000
_cell.angle_alpha   90.00
_cell.angle_beta   90.00
_cell.angle_gamma   90.00
#
_symmetry.space_group_name_H-M   'P 1'
#
loop_
_entity.id
_entity.type
_entity.pdbx_description
1 polymer ?
#
loop_
_entity_poly.entity_id
_entity_poly.type
_entity_poly.pdbx_seq_one_letter_code
_entity_poly.pdbx_strand_id
1 'polypeptide(L)'
;MNATERTPADLLTSALAADPGRPLVTFYDDATGERVELSVATLANWVAKTANLLQGDLAAGPGDRVALLLPAHWQTAVWLLACSSVGAVADVVGDPAAADVVVSGPESLEAARACRGDRVALALRPLGGRFPQPPEGFLDYAVEVPGQSDRFLPFAPVDPEEPALVVAGREFSGAEVVERASAQASSLELTGPGSRLLSGLPYDTWEGLSAGLFSPLAVGGSVVLCRHLDRLDEESLAKRVESERVTAVRR
;
A
#
# COMPACT_ATOMS: atom_id res chain seq x y z
N MET A 1 11.23 -18.55 -2.90
CA MET A 1 10.67 -17.61 -3.89
C MET A 1 10.33 -18.43 -5.13
N ASN A 2 9.08 -18.43 -5.53
CA ASN A 2 8.66 -19.13 -6.74
C ASN A 2 9.17 -18.35 -7.96
N ALA A 3 9.55 -19.02 -9.04
CA ALA A 3 10.05 -18.38 -10.26
C ALA A 3 9.05 -17.45 -10.96
N THR A 4 7.80 -17.41 -10.47
CA THR A 4 6.70 -16.59 -10.98
C THR A 4 6.46 -15.30 -10.17
N GLU A 5 7.06 -15.14 -8.99
CA GLU A 5 6.88 -13.97 -8.12
C GLU A 5 7.92 -12.91 -8.46
N ARG A 6 7.62 -12.07 -9.44
CA ARG A 6 8.52 -11.05 -9.97
C ARG A 6 8.07 -9.62 -9.73
N THR A 7 6.82 -9.43 -9.28
CA THR A 7 6.27 -8.12 -8.94
C THR A 7 5.57 -8.15 -7.57
N PRO A 8 5.38 -7.01 -6.89
CA PRO A 8 4.56 -6.95 -5.69
C PRO A 8 3.14 -7.49 -5.88
N ALA A 9 2.54 -7.33 -7.05
CA ALA A 9 1.23 -7.90 -7.39
C ALA A 9 1.26 -9.43 -7.45
N ASP A 10 2.37 -10.03 -7.94
CA ASP A 10 2.54 -11.49 -7.94
C ASP A 10 2.63 -12.04 -6.52
N LEU A 11 3.32 -11.33 -5.60
CA LEU A 11 3.38 -11.71 -4.19
C LEU A 11 1.98 -11.76 -3.56
N LEU A 12 1.11 -10.77 -3.85
CA LEU A 12 -0.26 -10.77 -3.37
C LEU A 12 -1.07 -11.93 -3.98
N THR A 13 -0.87 -12.23 -5.26
CA THR A 13 -1.52 -13.34 -5.95
C THR A 13 -1.12 -14.68 -5.32
N SER A 14 0.16 -14.87 -5.03
CA SER A 14 0.68 -16.06 -4.34
C SER A 14 0.13 -16.18 -2.91
N ALA A 15 0.06 -15.08 -2.18
CA ALA A 15 -0.53 -15.04 -0.84
C ALA A 15 -2.01 -15.43 -0.86
N LEU A 16 -2.77 -14.93 -1.86
CA LEU A 16 -4.20 -15.23 -2.05
C LEU A 16 -4.42 -16.71 -2.37
N ALA A 17 -3.55 -17.30 -3.18
CA ALA A 17 -3.62 -18.73 -3.52
C ALA A 17 -3.25 -19.63 -2.31
N ALA A 18 -2.36 -19.17 -1.43
CA ALA A 18 -1.89 -19.95 -0.29
C ALA A 18 -2.89 -19.96 0.88
N ASP A 19 -3.35 -18.79 1.33
CA ASP A 19 -4.32 -18.65 2.42
C ASP A 19 -5.05 -17.30 2.34
N PRO A 20 -6.23 -17.25 1.68
CA PRO A 20 -7.00 -16.02 1.52
C PRO A 20 -7.57 -15.47 2.83
N GLY A 21 -7.77 -16.33 3.83
CA GLY A 21 -8.43 -15.98 5.09
C GLY A 21 -7.47 -15.37 6.14
N ARG A 22 -6.15 -15.56 6.00
CA ARG A 22 -5.21 -15.08 7.01
C ARG A 22 -5.16 -13.54 7.05
N PRO A 23 -4.96 -12.92 8.24
CA PRO A 23 -4.69 -11.50 8.32
C PRO A 23 -3.41 -11.14 7.54
N LEU A 24 -3.45 -10.07 6.73
CA LEU A 24 -2.28 -9.56 6.02
C LEU A 24 -1.86 -8.20 6.58
N VAL A 25 -2.79 -7.27 6.68
CA VAL A 25 -2.57 -5.93 7.23
C VAL A 25 -3.54 -5.68 8.36
N THR A 26 -3.03 -5.44 9.57
CA THR A 26 -3.79 -4.86 10.67
C THR A 26 -3.29 -3.44 10.86
N PHE A 27 -4.16 -2.47 10.68
CA PHE A 27 -3.83 -1.05 10.76
C PHE A 27 -4.33 -0.46 12.08
N TYR A 28 -3.50 0.38 12.69
CA TYR A 28 -3.85 1.23 13.82
C TYR A 28 -3.53 2.68 13.54
N ASP A 29 -4.44 3.59 13.88
CA ASP A 29 -4.13 5.02 14.01
C ASP A 29 -4.33 5.45 15.46
N ASP A 30 -3.23 5.70 16.16
CA ASP A 30 -3.24 6.03 17.59
C ASP A 30 -3.67 7.47 17.86
N ALA A 31 -3.89 8.28 16.83
CA ALA A 31 -4.50 9.61 16.95
C ALA A 31 -6.03 9.55 16.94
N THR A 32 -6.61 8.59 16.23
CA THR A 32 -8.07 8.48 16.04
C THR A 32 -8.69 7.30 16.78
N GLY A 33 -7.87 6.34 17.22
CA GLY A 33 -8.31 5.07 17.80
C GLY A 33 -8.81 4.06 16.75
N GLU A 34 -8.54 4.30 15.47
CA GLU A 34 -8.93 3.38 14.40
C GLU A 34 -8.16 2.06 14.51
N ARG A 35 -8.87 0.94 14.37
CA ARG A 35 -8.31 -0.38 14.10
C ARG A 35 -9.06 -1.03 12.94
N VAL A 36 -8.32 -1.41 11.91
CA VAL A 36 -8.85 -2.17 10.77
C VAL A 36 -7.98 -3.39 10.54
N GLU A 37 -8.59 -4.56 10.35
CA GLU A 37 -7.88 -5.77 9.98
C GLU A 37 -8.37 -6.26 8.62
N LEU A 38 -7.44 -6.45 7.70
CA LEU A 38 -7.68 -6.92 6.36
C LEU A 38 -7.04 -8.29 6.16
N SER A 39 -7.86 -9.28 5.83
CA SER A 39 -7.36 -10.55 5.32
C SER A 39 -6.70 -10.37 3.96
N VAL A 40 -5.94 -11.37 3.51
CA VAL A 40 -5.37 -11.39 2.15
C VAL A 40 -6.47 -11.18 1.11
N ALA A 41 -7.59 -11.89 1.22
CA ALA A 41 -8.72 -11.76 0.28
C ALA A 41 -9.33 -10.35 0.31
N THR A 42 -9.51 -9.77 1.50
CA THR A 42 -10.08 -8.42 1.61
C THR A 42 -9.14 -7.37 1.01
N LEU A 43 -7.82 -7.47 1.28
CA LEU A 43 -6.85 -6.57 0.68
C LEU A 43 -6.81 -6.75 -0.85
N ALA A 44 -6.80 -8.00 -1.35
CA ALA A 44 -6.80 -8.29 -2.78
C ALA A 44 -8.04 -7.73 -3.49
N ASN A 45 -9.22 -7.77 -2.87
CA ASN A 45 -10.43 -7.16 -3.42
C ASN A 45 -10.29 -5.62 -3.54
N TRP A 46 -9.75 -4.97 -2.52
CA TRP A 46 -9.46 -3.53 -2.59
C TRP A 46 -8.44 -3.21 -3.68
N VAL A 47 -7.38 -4.02 -3.81
CA VAL A 47 -6.36 -3.87 -4.86
C VAL A 47 -6.99 -4.03 -6.25
N ALA A 48 -7.81 -5.07 -6.46
CA ALA A 48 -8.48 -5.29 -7.74
C ALA A 48 -9.40 -4.12 -8.13
N LYS A 49 -10.20 -3.62 -7.18
CA LYS A 49 -11.07 -2.46 -7.40
C LYS A 49 -10.27 -1.20 -7.73
N THR A 50 -9.18 -0.95 -7.01
CA THR A 50 -8.31 0.22 -7.24
C THR A 50 -7.57 0.10 -8.57
N ALA A 51 -7.12 -1.09 -8.95
CA ALA A 51 -6.50 -1.34 -10.24
C ALA A 51 -7.49 -1.14 -11.40
N ASN A 52 -8.75 -1.53 -11.24
CA ASN A 52 -9.81 -1.24 -12.22
C ASN A 52 -10.09 0.27 -12.34
N LEU A 53 -10.13 0.99 -11.21
CA LEU A 53 -10.25 2.45 -11.23
C LEU A 53 -9.07 3.09 -11.97
N LEU A 54 -7.82 2.66 -11.68
CA LEU A 54 -6.62 3.16 -12.35
C LEU A 54 -6.67 2.95 -13.86
N GLN A 55 -6.85 1.71 -14.33
CA GLN A 55 -6.77 1.42 -15.77
C GLN A 55 -8.05 1.79 -16.54
N GLY A 56 -9.22 1.76 -15.88
CA GLY A 56 -10.51 2.04 -16.52
C GLY A 56 -10.85 3.53 -16.53
N ASP A 57 -11.07 4.10 -15.37
CA ASP A 57 -11.60 5.46 -15.25
C ASP A 57 -10.48 6.52 -15.36
N LEU A 58 -9.26 6.22 -14.84
CA LEU A 58 -8.12 7.11 -14.89
C LEU A 58 -7.19 6.83 -16.08
N ALA A 59 -7.49 5.80 -16.89
CA ALA A 59 -6.72 5.38 -18.07
C ALA A 59 -5.20 5.20 -17.83
N ALA A 60 -4.80 4.93 -16.58
CA ALA A 60 -3.41 4.71 -16.22
C ALA A 60 -2.96 3.28 -16.53
N GLY A 61 -1.75 3.14 -17.04
CA GLY A 61 -1.17 1.87 -17.46
C GLY A 61 0.34 1.81 -17.29
N PRO A 62 1.02 0.87 -17.98
CA PRO A 62 2.46 0.70 -17.85
C PRO A 62 3.24 1.99 -18.16
N GLY A 63 4.10 2.39 -17.19
CA GLY A 63 4.95 3.56 -17.27
C GLY A 63 4.33 4.87 -16.84
N ASP A 64 2.99 4.95 -16.66
CA ASP A 64 2.35 6.15 -16.12
C ASP A 64 2.74 6.34 -14.64
N ARG A 65 2.98 7.59 -14.25
CA ARG A 65 3.44 7.95 -12.91
C ARG A 65 2.27 8.34 -12.01
N VAL A 66 2.13 7.62 -10.90
CA VAL A 66 1.12 7.86 -9.88
C VAL A 66 1.80 8.42 -8.62
N ALA A 67 1.68 9.72 -8.38
CA ALA A 67 2.22 10.34 -7.17
C ALA A 67 1.33 10.01 -5.96
N LEU A 68 1.89 9.35 -4.97
CA LEU A 68 1.19 8.95 -3.74
C LEU A 68 1.57 9.91 -2.60
N LEU A 69 0.76 10.95 -2.38
CA LEU A 69 0.90 11.89 -1.26
C LEU A 69 0.09 11.40 -0.05
N LEU A 70 0.43 10.20 0.40
CA LEU A 70 -0.29 9.46 1.43
C LEU A 70 0.65 9.02 2.57
N PRO A 71 0.17 9.01 3.83
CA PRO A 71 0.93 8.45 4.95
C PRO A 71 1.00 6.93 4.91
N ALA A 72 1.73 6.33 5.86
CA ALA A 72 1.63 4.90 6.15
C ALA A 72 0.20 4.58 6.60
N HIS A 73 -0.54 3.89 5.71
CA HIS A 73 -1.96 3.58 5.89
C HIS A 73 -2.32 2.33 5.08
N TRP A 74 -3.35 1.58 5.51
CA TRP A 74 -3.77 0.39 4.76
C TRP A 74 -4.23 0.71 3.32
N GLN A 75 -4.84 1.87 3.08
CA GLN A 75 -5.22 2.31 1.73
C GLN A 75 -3.99 2.65 0.86
N THR A 76 -2.92 3.17 1.47
CA THR A 76 -1.65 3.39 0.75
C THR A 76 -1.04 2.07 0.29
N ALA A 77 -1.10 1.01 1.13
CA ALA A 77 -0.70 -0.33 0.74
C ALA A 77 -1.53 -0.87 -0.45
N VAL A 78 -2.84 -0.60 -0.46
CA VAL A 78 -3.72 -0.93 -1.59
C VAL A 78 -3.26 -0.22 -2.88
N TRP A 79 -2.99 1.09 -2.82
CA TRP A 79 -2.56 1.86 -3.99
C TRP A 79 -1.20 1.40 -4.54
N LEU A 80 -0.22 1.10 -3.66
CA LEU A 80 1.08 0.55 -4.06
C LEU A 80 0.92 -0.76 -4.85
N LEU A 81 0.08 -1.67 -4.36
CA LEU A 81 -0.18 -2.96 -5.01
C LEU A 81 -1.04 -2.81 -6.28
N ALA A 82 -1.96 -1.85 -6.31
CA ALA A 82 -2.75 -1.56 -7.50
C ALA A 82 -1.89 -0.97 -8.64
N CYS A 83 -0.98 -0.03 -8.34
CA CYS A 83 0.00 0.46 -9.32
C CYS A 83 0.84 -0.69 -9.88
N SER A 84 1.35 -1.57 -9.01
CA SER A 84 2.07 -2.78 -9.44
C SER A 84 1.22 -3.68 -10.34
N SER A 85 -0.09 -3.76 -10.09
CA SER A 85 -1.01 -4.62 -10.88
C SER A 85 -1.26 -4.09 -12.28
N VAL A 86 -1.26 -2.76 -12.49
CA VAL A 86 -1.46 -2.13 -13.80
C VAL A 86 -0.15 -1.81 -14.52
N GLY A 87 1.00 -1.94 -13.84
CA GLY A 87 2.32 -1.58 -14.37
C GLY A 87 2.65 -0.09 -14.28
N ALA A 88 1.85 0.68 -13.52
CA ALA A 88 2.14 2.09 -13.27
C ALA A 88 3.25 2.25 -12.22
N VAL A 89 3.97 3.37 -12.30
CA VAL A 89 5.04 3.72 -11.36
C VAL A 89 4.45 4.42 -10.14
N ALA A 90 4.47 3.75 -8.99
CA ALA A 90 4.10 4.37 -7.72
C ALA A 90 5.22 5.31 -7.25
N ASP A 91 4.99 6.61 -7.26
CA ASP A 91 5.96 7.63 -6.84
C ASP A 91 5.56 8.14 -5.43
N VAL A 92 6.22 7.59 -4.42
CA VAL A 92 5.89 7.90 -3.02
C VAL A 92 6.46 9.25 -2.63
N VAL A 93 5.57 10.16 -2.21
CA VAL A 93 5.87 11.58 -1.98
C VAL A 93 6.43 12.27 -3.25
N GLY A 94 6.00 11.77 -4.43
CA GLY A 94 6.42 12.29 -5.72
C GLY A 94 5.92 13.71 -5.98
N ASP A 95 6.52 14.36 -7.00
CA ASP A 95 6.08 15.69 -7.45
C ASP A 95 4.75 15.58 -8.22
N PRO A 96 3.64 16.15 -7.70
CA PRO A 96 2.35 16.11 -8.39
C PRO A 96 2.38 16.75 -9.78
N ALA A 97 3.26 17.75 -10.01
CA ALA A 97 3.35 18.43 -11.29
C ALA A 97 3.97 17.56 -12.39
N ALA A 98 4.70 16.52 -12.01
CA ALA A 98 5.34 15.55 -12.91
C ALA A 98 4.56 14.22 -13.03
N ALA A 99 3.42 14.09 -12.34
CA ALA A 99 2.62 12.87 -12.32
C ALA A 99 1.44 12.93 -13.29
N ASP A 100 1.07 11.76 -13.84
CA ASP A 100 -0.12 11.58 -14.67
C ASP A 100 -1.37 11.50 -13.78
N VAL A 101 -1.23 10.86 -12.62
CA VAL A 101 -2.25 10.77 -11.58
C VAL A 101 -1.66 11.16 -10.22
N VAL A 102 -2.38 11.92 -9.42
CA VAL A 102 -2.02 12.17 -8.02
C VAL A 102 -3.08 11.61 -7.09
N VAL A 103 -2.62 10.93 -6.04
CA VAL A 103 -3.46 10.40 -4.97
C VAL A 103 -3.07 11.07 -3.66
N SER A 104 -4.03 11.74 -3.03
CA SER A 104 -3.75 12.65 -1.92
C SER A 104 -4.60 12.34 -0.69
N GLY A 105 -3.99 12.41 0.48
CA GLY A 105 -4.69 12.49 1.76
C GLY A 105 -5.18 13.92 2.06
N PRO A 106 -5.93 14.12 3.17
CA PRO A 106 -6.48 15.45 3.52
C PRO A 106 -5.40 16.53 3.70
N GLU A 107 -4.22 16.14 4.18
CA GLU A 107 -3.12 17.07 4.51
C GLU A 107 -2.36 17.57 3.27
N SER A 108 -2.49 16.89 2.13
CA SER A 108 -1.73 17.16 0.90
C SER A 108 -2.60 17.59 -0.28
N LEU A 109 -3.90 17.85 -0.09
CA LEU A 109 -4.83 18.26 -1.14
C LEU A 109 -4.36 19.50 -1.91
N GLU A 110 -3.82 20.51 -1.19
CA GLU A 110 -3.36 21.74 -1.85
C GLU A 110 -2.14 21.48 -2.74
N ALA A 111 -1.17 20.71 -2.26
CA ALA A 111 -0.02 20.32 -3.07
C ALA A 111 -0.43 19.49 -4.30
N ALA A 112 -1.41 18.60 -4.14
CA ALA A 112 -1.92 17.74 -5.20
C ALA A 112 -2.58 18.52 -6.36
N ARG A 113 -3.02 19.77 -6.14
CA ARG A 113 -3.57 20.65 -7.19
C ARG A 113 -2.57 20.99 -8.30
N ALA A 114 -1.27 20.79 -8.07
CA ALA A 114 -0.25 20.97 -9.09
C ALA A 114 -0.29 19.91 -10.21
N CYS A 115 -0.91 18.75 -9.94
CA CYS A 115 -1.12 17.73 -10.97
C CYS A 115 -2.06 18.25 -12.06
N ARG A 116 -1.64 18.08 -13.33
CA ARG A 116 -2.45 18.45 -14.50
C ARG A 116 -3.32 17.32 -15.02
N GLY A 117 -3.00 16.09 -14.61
CA GLY A 117 -3.79 14.89 -14.88
C GLY A 117 -4.88 14.67 -13.82
N ASP A 118 -5.19 13.42 -13.57
CA ASP A 118 -6.26 13.05 -12.66
C ASP A 118 -5.86 13.20 -11.19
N ARG A 119 -6.82 13.62 -10.36
CA ARG A 119 -6.62 13.85 -8.94
C ARG A 119 -7.63 13.03 -8.14
N VAL A 120 -7.12 12.16 -7.29
CA VAL A 120 -7.92 11.32 -6.40
C VAL A 120 -7.67 11.72 -4.95
N ALA A 121 -8.73 11.92 -4.18
CA ALA A 121 -8.64 12.24 -2.77
C ALA A 121 -9.14 11.08 -1.90
N LEU A 122 -8.37 10.75 -0.87
CA LEU A 122 -8.71 9.80 0.18
C LEU A 122 -8.96 10.56 1.48
N ALA A 123 -10.14 10.37 2.06
CA ALA A 123 -10.46 11.01 3.35
C ALA A 123 -9.70 10.38 4.53
N LEU A 124 -9.10 9.21 4.34
CA LEU A 124 -8.37 8.45 5.36
C LEU A 124 -9.16 8.31 6.67
N ARG A 125 -10.47 8.14 6.55
CA ARG A 125 -11.39 7.97 7.69
C ARG A 125 -11.57 6.48 7.99
N PRO A 126 -11.96 6.15 9.23
CA PRO A 126 -12.23 4.77 9.61
C PRO A 126 -13.11 4.03 8.59
N LEU A 127 -12.75 2.77 8.32
CA LEU A 127 -13.40 1.91 7.34
C LEU A 127 -13.41 2.45 5.90
N GLY A 128 -12.49 3.34 5.55
CA GLY A 128 -12.43 3.96 4.22
C GLY A 128 -13.59 4.92 3.95
N GLY A 129 -14.10 5.60 4.97
CA GLY A 129 -15.22 6.52 4.85
C GLY A 129 -14.92 7.71 3.94
N ARG A 130 -15.97 8.18 3.22
CA ARG A 130 -15.91 9.32 2.29
C ARG A 130 -15.73 10.66 2.99
N PHE A 131 -15.34 11.67 2.22
CA PHE A 131 -15.36 13.04 2.67
C PHE A 131 -16.80 13.50 3.00
N PRO A 132 -17.01 14.32 4.05
CA PRO A 132 -18.30 14.97 4.29
C PRO A 132 -18.71 15.90 3.13
N GLN A 133 -17.71 16.56 2.54
CA GLN A 133 -17.79 17.36 1.32
C GLN A 133 -16.58 16.98 0.45
N PRO A 134 -16.79 16.39 -0.74
CA PRO A 134 -15.71 16.04 -1.64
C PRO A 134 -14.87 17.28 -1.98
N PRO A 135 -13.52 17.19 -1.99
CA PRO A 135 -12.69 18.31 -2.39
C PRO A 135 -12.92 18.67 -3.86
N GLU A 136 -13.12 19.94 -4.14
CA GLU A 136 -13.37 20.42 -5.50
C GLU A 136 -12.17 20.10 -6.43
N GLY A 137 -12.48 19.51 -7.58
CA GLY A 137 -11.49 19.10 -8.58
C GLY A 137 -10.76 17.79 -8.27
N PHE A 138 -11.31 16.98 -7.35
CA PHE A 138 -10.81 15.64 -7.03
C PHE A 138 -11.94 14.61 -7.15
N LEU A 139 -11.58 13.40 -7.57
CA LEU A 139 -12.42 12.22 -7.39
C LEU A 139 -12.34 11.77 -5.91
N ASP A 140 -13.48 11.52 -5.28
CA ASP A 140 -13.49 10.93 -3.94
C ASP A 140 -13.36 9.41 -4.05
N TYR A 141 -12.21 8.87 -3.66
CA TYR A 141 -11.91 7.45 -3.73
C TYR A 141 -13.00 6.58 -3.08
N ALA A 142 -13.54 7.01 -1.94
CA ALA A 142 -14.56 6.26 -1.21
C ALA A 142 -15.93 6.24 -1.93
N VAL A 143 -16.13 7.12 -2.91
CA VAL A 143 -17.33 7.12 -3.78
C VAL A 143 -17.12 6.25 -5.01
N GLU A 144 -15.94 6.35 -5.65
CA GLU A 144 -15.67 5.72 -6.95
C GLU A 144 -15.29 4.24 -6.82
N VAL A 145 -14.41 3.88 -5.87
CA VAL A 145 -13.86 2.54 -5.78
C VAL A 145 -14.87 1.44 -5.44
N PRO A 146 -15.95 1.66 -4.63
CA PRO A 146 -16.90 0.59 -4.33
C PRO A 146 -17.63 0.05 -5.56
N GLY A 147 -17.82 0.91 -6.59
CA GLY A 147 -18.47 0.54 -7.86
C GLY A 147 -17.61 -0.33 -8.78
N GLN A 148 -16.31 -0.41 -8.54
CA GLN A 148 -15.38 -1.17 -9.37
C GLN A 148 -15.50 -2.69 -9.13
N SER A 149 -15.12 -3.48 -10.16
CA SER A 149 -15.09 -4.95 -10.06
C SER A 149 -14.03 -5.41 -9.05
N ASP A 150 -14.33 -6.46 -8.30
CA ASP A 150 -13.38 -7.17 -7.43
C ASP A 150 -12.52 -8.20 -8.19
N ARG A 151 -12.69 -8.29 -9.51
CA ARG A 151 -11.84 -9.05 -10.44
C ARG A 151 -11.08 -8.08 -11.33
N PHE A 152 -9.79 -8.23 -11.36
CA PHE A 152 -8.90 -7.42 -12.19
C PHE A 152 -8.18 -8.28 -13.23
N LEU A 153 -8.10 -7.74 -14.45
CA LEU A 153 -7.26 -8.27 -15.53
C LEU A 153 -6.56 -7.05 -16.18
N PRO A 154 -5.23 -7.05 -16.27
CA PRO A 154 -4.50 -5.94 -16.89
C PRO A 154 -4.80 -5.86 -18.38
N PHE A 155 -4.97 -4.65 -18.93
CA PHE A 155 -5.14 -4.42 -20.37
C PHE A 155 -3.84 -4.65 -21.15
N ALA A 156 -2.69 -4.47 -20.49
CA ALA A 156 -1.37 -4.73 -21.04
C ALA A 156 -0.55 -5.61 -20.10
N PRO A 157 0.38 -6.44 -20.61
CA PRO A 157 1.30 -7.20 -19.78
C PRO A 157 2.15 -6.24 -18.92
N VAL A 158 2.37 -6.59 -17.67
CA VAL A 158 3.30 -5.88 -16.78
C VAL A 158 4.68 -6.52 -16.89
N ASP A 159 5.67 -5.73 -17.31
CA ASP A 159 7.06 -6.17 -17.33
C ASP A 159 7.70 -5.93 -15.96
N PRO A 160 8.19 -6.98 -15.26
CA PRO A 160 8.78 -6.83 -13.94
C PRO A 160 10.13 -6.09 -13.95
N GLU A 161 10.78 -5.93 -15.10
CA GLU A 161 12.03 -5.19 -15.22
C GLU A 161 11.84 -3.67 -15.42
N GLU A 162 10.62 -3.24 -15.76
CA GLU A 162 10.30 -1.83 -15.90
C GLU A 162 10.13 -1.14 -14.54
N PRO A 163 10.31 0.19 -14.47
CA PRO A 163 10.10 0.97 -13.26
C PRO A 163 8.70 0.75 -12.66
N ALA A 164 8.64 0.48 -11.35
CA ALA A 164 7.39 0.22 -10.64
C ALA A 164 7.23 1.05 -9.35
N LEU A 165 8.34 1.49 -8.76
CA LEU A 165 8.34 2.23 -7.51
C LEU A 165 9.42 3.31 -7.52
N VAL A 166 9.05 4.53 -7.09
CA VAL A 166 9.99 5.58 -6.72
C VAL A 166 9.78 5.93 -5.26
N VAL A 167 10.84 5.94 -4.48
CA VAL A 167 10.83 6.37 -3.09
C VAL A 167 12.14 7.06 -2.74
N ALA A 168 12.06 8.19 -2.04
CA ALA A 168 13.21 9.03 -1.71
C ALA A 168 14.10 9.36 -2.94
N GLY A 169 13.48 9.58 -4.10
CA GLY A 169 14.16 9.89 -5.36
C GLY A 169 14.89 8.71 -6.00
N ARG A 170 14.73 7.50 -5.49
CA ARG A 170 15.31 6.28 -6.07
C ARG A 170 14.23 5.45 -6.74
N GLU A 171 14.51 5.04 -7.97
CA GLU A 171 13.65 4.18 -8.78
C GLU A 171 14.02 2.70 -8.60
N PHE A 172 13.00 1.85 -8.60
CA PHE A 172 13.11 0.40 -8.52
C PHE A 172 12.17 -0.24 -9.54
N SER A 173 12.63 -1.29 -10.20
CA SER A 173 11.77 -2.17 -10.99
C SER A 173 10.89 -3.05 -10.09
N GLY A 174 9.86 -3.67 -10.65
CA GLY A 174 9.03 -4.65 -9.93
C GLY A 174 9.85 -5.79 -9.34
N ALA A 175 10.80 -6.32 -10.14
CA ALA A 175 11.71 -7.39 -9.73
C ALA A 175 12.64 -6.94 -8.60
N GLU A 176 13.21 -5.74 -8.68
CA GLU A 176 14.07 -5.20 -7.62
C GLU A 176 13.32 -5.01 -6.29
N VAL A 177 12.04 -4.57 -6.32
CA VAL A 177 11.21 -4.46 -5.11
C VAL A 177 11.08 -5.84 -4.43
N VAL A 178 10.75 -6.88 -5.18
CA VAL A 178 10.60 -8.26 -4.65
C VAL A 178 11.90 -8.81 -4.12
N GLU A 179 13.00 -8.67 -4.87
CA GLU A 179 14.33 -9.14 -4.46
C GLU A 179 14.77 -8.47 -3.15
N ARG A 180 14.68 -7.15 -3.07
CA ARG A 180 15.07 -6.37 -1.89
C ARG A 180 14.19 -6.67 -0.68
N ALA A 181 12.87 -6.78 -0.87
CA ALA A 181 11.94 -7.14 0.18
C ALA A 181 12.28 -8.51 0.78
N SER A 182 12.57 -9.50 -0.07
CA SER A 182 12.96 -10.84 0.34
C SER A 182 14.32 -10.86 1.06
N ALA A 183 15.30 -10.12 0.55
CA ALA A 183 16.62 -10.02 1.17
C ALA A 183 16.54 -9.33 2.55
N GLN A 184 15.70 -8.30 2.69
CA GLN A 184 15.56 -7.55 3.94
C GLN A 184 14.76 -8.31 5.00
N ALA A 185 13.96 -9.30 4.64
CA ALA A 185 13.12 -10.06 5.57
C ALA A 185 13.92 -10.63 6.75
N SER A 186 15.12 -11.16 6.48
CA SER A 186 16.00 -11.72 7.54
C SER A 186 16.43 -10.66 8.55
N SER A 187 16.77 -9.44 8.10
CA SER A 187 17.15 -8.33 8.99
C SER A 187 15.96 -7.78 9.79
N LEU A 188 14.75 -8.03 9.30
CA LEU A 188 13.49 -7.71 9.97
C LEU A 188 12.99 -8.85 10.88
N GLU A 189 13.78 -9.93 11.01
CA GLU A 189 13.45 -11.12 11.83
C GLU A 189 12.19 -11.87 11.32
N LEU A 190 11.92 -11.78 10.01
CA LEU A 190 10.80 -12.45 9.37
C LEU A 190 11.26 -13.80 8.82
N THR A 191 10.74 -14.89 9.38
CA THR A 191 11.18 -16.26 9.08
C THR A 191 10.18 -17.05 8.23
N GLY A 192 9.05 -16.45 7.86
CA GLY A 192 8.04 -17.09 7.02
C GLY A 192 6.60 -16.76 7.40
N PRO A 193 5.63 -17.60 7.02
CA PRO A 193 4.20 -17.30 7.13
C PRO A 193 3.69 -17.00 8.56
N GLY A 194 4.37 -17.47 9.59
CA GLY A 194 4.05 -17.17 10.99
C GLY A 194 4.55 -15.82 11.49
N SER A 195 5.37 -15.12 10.70
CA SER A 195 5.93 -13.82 11.08
C SER A 195 4.88 -12.73 11.06
N ARG A 196 4.88 -11.89 12.11
CA ARG A 196 3.99 -10.73 12.22
C ARG A 196 4.78 -9.52 12.71
N LEU A 197 5.03 -8.58 11.81
CA LEU A 197 5.84 -7.40 12.08
C LEU A 197 4.96 -6.22 12.50
N LEU A 198 5.25 -5.59 13.64
CA LEU A 198 4.71 -4.28 13.97
C LEU A 198 5.63 -3.21 13.38
N SER A 199 5.09 -2.33 12.54
CA SER A 199 5.83 -1.22 11.94
C SER A 199 5.16 0.11 12.26
N GLY A 200 5.91 1.02 12.89
CA GLY A 200 5.58 2.44 13.06
C GLY A 200 6.35 3.34 12.10
N LEU A 201 7.08 2.77 11.14
CA LEU A 201 7.89 3.53 10.19
C LEU A 201 7.04 4.22 9.13
N PRO A 202 7.40 5.45 8.70
CA PRO A 202 6.70 6.15 7.62
C PRO A 202 6.99 5.50 6.26
N TYR A 203 6.12 5.73 5.28
CA TYR A 203 6.25 5.16 3.94
C TYR A 203 7.10 5.99 2.96
N ASP A 204 7.65 7.11 3.40
CA ASP A 204 8.53 7.97 2.60
C ASP A 204 9.96 7.43 2.42
N THR A 205 10.26 6.28 3.01
CA THR A 205 11.54 5.58 2.90
C THR A 205 11.37 4.13 2.44
N TRP A 206 12.43 3.56 1.86
CA TRP A 206 12.44 2.12 1.53
C TRP A 206 12.25 1.24 2.78
N GLU A 207 12.89 1.60 3.90
CA GLU A 207 12.77 0.87 5.16
C GLU A 207 11.32 0.80 5.63
N GLY A 208 10.60 1.92 5.55
CA GLY A 208 9.20 1.98 5.94
C GLY A 208 8.30 1.14 5.04
N LEU A 209 8.46 1.24 3.71
CA LEU A 209 7.72 0.44 2.75
C LEU A 209 8.03 -1.06 2.87
N SER A 210 9.29 -1.39 3.07
CA SER A 210 9.75 -2.76 3.26
C SER A 210 9.16 -3.37 4.53
N ALA A 211 9.29 -2.71 5.68
CA ALA A 211 8.76 -3.19 6.95
C ALA A 211 7.22 -3.15 7.00
N GLY A 212 6.62 -2.11 6.41
CA GLY A 212 5.17 -1.88 6.48
C GLY A 212 4.34 -2.65 5.44
N LEU A 213 4.97 -3.27 4.43
CA LEU A 213 4.24 -3.99 3.38
C LEU A 213 5.08 -5.09 2.72
N PHE A 214 6.18 -4.73 2.03
CA PHE A 214 6.77 -5.61 1.03
C PHE A 214 7.48 -6.83 1.64
N SER A 215 8.27 -6.66 2.71
CA SER A 215 8.99 -7.81 3.31
C SER A 215 8.07 -8.79 4.02
N PRO A 216 7.06 -8.38 4.84
CA PRO A 216 6.05 -9.30 5.33
C PRO A 216 5.33 -10.06 4.21
N LEU A 217 4.93 -9.36 3.13
CA LEU A 217 4.25 -9.98 1.99
C LEU A 217 5.15 -11.00 1.29
N ALA A 218 6.43 -10.68 1.05
CA ALA A 218 7.41 -11.54 0.35
C ALA A 218 7.68 -12.86 1.07
N VAL A 219 7.55 -12.92 2.40
CA VAL A 219 7.73 -14.17 3.17
C VAL A 219 6.42 -14.83 3.57
N GLY A 220 5.29 -14.34 3.09
CA GLY A 220 3.97 -14.85 3.48
C GLY A 220 3.57 -14.52 4.92
N GLY A 221 4.23 -13.57 5.55
CA GLY A 221 3.91 -13.05 6.88
C GLY A 221 2.77 -12.02 6.87
N SER A 222 2.66 -11.23 7.94
CA SER A 222 1.67 -10.18 8.11
C SER A 222 2.27 -8.96 8.79
N VAL A 223 1.60 -7.81 8.67
CA VAL A 223 2.03 -6.56 9.30
C VAL A 223 0.95 -5.99 10.22
N VAL A 224 1.38 -5.46 11.36
CA VAL A 224 0.62 -4.52 12.20
C VAL A 224 1.18 -3.13 11.91
N LEU A 225 0.52 -2.41 11.02
CA LEU A 225 0.92 -1.09 10.57
C LEU A 225 0.34 -0.04 11.53
N CYS A 226 1.21 0.74 12.17
CA CYS A 226 0.81 1.72 13.17
C CYS A 226 1.16 3.14 12.73
N ARG A 227 0.16 4.00 12.68
CA ARG A 227 0.30 5.45 12.51
C ARG A 227 0.22 6.12 13.88
N HIS A 228 1.03 7.17 14.11
CA HIS A 228 1.11 7.89 15.38
C HIS A 228 1.49 7.00 16.58
N LEU A 229 2.35 6.02 16.34
CA LEU A 229 2.81 5.06 17.35
C LEU A 229 3.50 5.75 18.56
N ASP A 230 4.06 6.94 18.34
CA ASP A 230 4.65 7.81 19.36
C ASP A 230 3.67 8.31 20.42
N ARG A 231 2.36 8.19 20.18
CA ARG A 231 1.30 8.50 21.16
C ARG A 231 1.06 7.38 22.18
N LEU A 232 1.56 6.19 21.92
CA LEU A 232 1.46 5.08 22.87
C LEU A 232 2.57 5.15 23.91
N ASP A 233 2.21 4.88 25.17
CA ASP A 233 3.20 4.53 26.19
C ASP A 233 3.71 3.09 26.01
N GLU A 234 4.81 2.77 26.68
CA GLU A 234 5.46 1.46 26.57
C GLU A 234 4.55 0.31 27.05
N GLU A 235 3.68 0.55 28.06
CA GLU A 235 2.75 -0.45 28.55
C GLU A 235 1.68 -0.79 27.51
N SER A 236 1.10 0.23 26.87
CA SER A 236 0.11 0.08 25.81
C SER A 236 0.71 -0.58 24.56
N LEU A 237 1.96 -0.24 24.23
CA LEU A 237 2.68 -0.91 23.13
C LEU A 237 2.93 -2.39 23.46
N ALA A 238 3.37 -2.72 24.68
CA ALA A 238 3.58 -4.10 25.09
C ALA A 238 2.28 -4.93 25.02
N LYS A 239 1.15 -4.37 25.45
CA LYS A 239 -0.17 -5.00 25.33
C LYS A 239 -0.56 -5.24 23.88
N ARG A 240 -0.26 -4.30 22.96
CA ARG A 240 -0.51 -4.46 21.51
C ARG A 240 0.36 -5.58 20.93
N VAL A 241 1.65 -5.60 21.26
CA VAL A 241 2.58 -6.66 20.83
C VAL A 241 2.06 -8.05 21.24
N GLU A 242 1.60 -8.19 22.48
CA GLU A 242 1.04 -9.43 22.98
C GLU A 242 -0.29 -9.79 22.30
N SER A 243 -1.25 -8.86 22.28
CA SER A 243 -2.60 -9.11 21.75
C SER A 243 -2.61 -9.41 20.25
N GLU A 244 -1.74 -8.73 19.48
CA GLU A 244 -1.57 -8.93 18.03
C GLU A 244 -0.57 -10.07 17.71
N ARG A 245 0.02 -10.73 18.72
CA ARG A 245 1.01 -11.81 18.54
C ARG A 245 2.17 -11.38 17.63
N VAL A 246 2.66 -10.17 17.84
CA VAL A 246 3.78 -9.61 17.10
C VAL A 246 5.06 -10.40 17.36
N THR A 247 5.80 -10.73 16.30
CA THR A 247 7.07 -11.46 16.40
C THR A 247 8.29 -10.54 16.29
N ALA A 248 8.14 -9.37 15.68
CA ALA A 248 9.20 -8.37 15.56
C ALA A 248 8.61 -6.95 15.54
N VAL A 249 9.39 -5.95 15.96
CA VAL A 249 8.96 -4.54 16.04
C VAL A 249 9.98 -3.66 15.34
N ARG A 250 9.48 -2.65 14.57
CA ARG A 250 10.26 -1.55 13.95
C ARG A 250 9.54 -0.22 14.20
N ARG A 251 10.28 0.76 14.76
CA ARG A 251 9.77 2.08 15.14
C ARG A 251 10.85 3.16 15.05
#